data_e83b40526f451186501ffb7dbb5595a5
#
_entry.id   e83b40526f451186501ffb7dbb5595a5
#
_cell.length_a   1.000
_cell.length_b   1.000
_cell.length_c   1.000
_cell.angle_alpha   90.00
_cell.angle_beta   90.00
_cell.angle_gamma   90.00
#
_symmetry.space_group_name_H-M   'P 1'
#
loop_
_entity.id
_entity.type
_entity.pdbx_description
1 polymer ?
#
loop_
_entity_poly.entity_id
_entity_poly.type
_entity_poly.pdbx_seq_one_letter_code
_entity_poly.pdbx_strand_id
1 'polypeptide(L)'
;MVCKDRNTAIEHIERHYPQIDLVLLDDAYQHRYVSRDINILLSEYSRPFFSDKVMPFGLLREYPQGSKRADYIVITKCPHIDLQQQKDFVGRIDPLPNQKVFFSHICYKDPYLADNKNITTDLKTHEVI
;
A
#
# COMPACT_ATOMS: atom_id res chain seq x y z
N MET A 1 -15.25 -2.21 -17.45
CA MET A 1 -15.06 -0.91 -18.15
C MET A 1 -13.58 -0.64 -18.25
N VAL A 2 -13.07 -0.19 -19.40
CA VAL A 2 -11.68 0.25 -19.56
C VAL A 2 -11.72 1.73 -19.88
N CYS A 3 -11.07 2.58 -19.06
CA CYS A 3 -11.01 4.02 -19.24
C CYS A 3 -9.58 4.51 -19.03
N LYS A 4 -9.09 5.36 -19.94
CA LYS A 4 -7.73 5.93 -19.84
C LYS A 4 -7.68 7.08 -18.83
N ASP A 5 -8.75 7.83 -18.71
CA ASP A 5 -8.87 8.95 -17.79
C ASP A 5 -9.60 8.54 -16.50
N ARG A 6 -8.95 8.73 -15.37
CA ARG A 6 -9.47 8.32 -14.05
C ARG A 6 -10.64 9.18 -13.59
N ASN A 7 -10.61 10.48 -13.89
CA ASN A 7 -11.71 11.38 -13.50
C ASN A 7 -12.99 11.00 -14.26
N THR A 8 -12.89 10.77 -15.56
CA THR A 8 -14.01 10.27 -16.37
C THR A 8 -14.54 8.92 -15.85
N ALA A 9 -13.64 8.03 -15.40
CA ALA A 9 -14.04 6.76 -14.83
C ALA A 9 -14.80 6.93 -13.50
N ILE A 10 -14.33 7.81 -12.62
CA ILE A 10 -14.97 8.11 -11.34
C ILE A 10 -16.35 8.74 -11.59
N GLU A 11 -16.44 9.75 -12.43
CA GLU A 11 -17.74 10.36 -12.80
C GLU A 11 -18.73 9.35 -13.35
N HIS A 12 -18.25 8.38 -14.15
CA HIS A 12 -19.11 7.31 -14.65
C HIS A 12 -19.62 6.42 -13.53
N ILE A 13 -18.74 6.05 -12.57
CA ILE A 13 -19.11 5.25 -11.40
C ILE A 13 -20.17 5.98 -10.57
N GLU A 14 -19.95 7.24 -10.24
CA GLU A 14 -20.88 8.05 -9.44
C GLU A 14 -22.28 8.12 -10.08
N ARG A 15 -22.35 8.26 -11.42
CA ARG A 15 -23.62 8.37 -12.14
C ARG A 15 -24.38 7.04 -12.27
N HIS A 16 -23.67 5.93 -12.46
CA HIS A 16 -24.28 4.65 -12.81
C HIS A 16 -24.36 3.67 -11.64
N TYR A 17 -23.60 3.93 -10.57
CA TYR A 17 -23.50 3.04 -9.42
C TYR A 17 -23.61 3.82 -8.10
N PRO A 18 -24.75 4.50 -7.85
CA PRO A 18 -24.93 5.37 -6.67
C PRO A 18 -24.84 4.65 -5.32
N GLN A 19 -24.84 3.31 -5.32
CA GLN A 19 -24.65 2.48 -4.13
C GLN A 19 -23.18 2.30 -3.73
N ILE A 20 -22.24 2.81 -4.51
CA ILE A 20 -20.81 2.74 -4.21
C ILE A 20 -20.43 3.93 -3.34
N ASP A 21 -20.03 3.66 -2.11
CA ASP A 21 -19.62 4.68 -1.13
C ASP A 21 -18.12 5.01 -1.21
N LEU A 22 -17.32 4.12 -1.80
CA LEU A 22 -15.86 4.25 -1.81
C LEU A 22 -15.26 3.77 -3.13
N VAL A 23 -14.36 4.57 -3.68
CA VAL A 23 -13.52 4.21 -4.84
C VAL A 23 -12.07 4.11 -4.39
N LEU A 24 -11.46 2.94 -4.53
CA LEU A 24 -10.05 2.72 -4.27
C LEU A 24 -9.25 2.82 -5.57
N LEU A 25 -8.21 3.65 -5.56
CA LEU A 25 -7.28 3.78 -6.67
C LEU A 25 -5.96 3.07 -6.33
N ASP A 26 -5.67 2.00 -7.06
CA ASP A 26 -4.40 1.28 -6.93
C ASP A 26 -3.31 1.94 -7.78
N ASP A 27 -2.08 1.94 -7.26
CA ASP A 27 -0.87 2.51 -7.88
C ASP A 27 -1.08 3.94 -8.41
N ALA A 28 -1.83 4.75 -7.67
CA ALA A 28 -2.28 6.07 -8.13
C ALA A 28 -1.59 7.24 -7.41
N TYR A 29 -0.62 7.01 -6.56
CA TYR A 29 -0.02 8.06 -5.74
C TYR A 29 0.58 9.20 -6.57
N GLN A 30 1.15 8.92 -7.75
CA GLN A 30 1.71 9.89 -8.70
C GLN A 30 0.65 10.59 -9.57
N HIS A 31 -0.61 10.12 -9.58
CA HIS A 31 -1.68 10.73 -10.37
C HIS A 31 -2.28 11.95 -9.68
N ARG A 32 -1.58 13.06 -9.69
CA ARG A 32 -1.85 14.27 -8.91
C ARG A 32 -3.06 15.09 -9.41
N TYR A 33 -3.57 14.82 -10.59
CA TYR A 33 -4.74 15.49 -11.18
C TYR A 33 -6.08 14.88 -10.72
N VAL A 34 -6.06 13.75 -10.02
CA VAL A 34 -7.26 13.18 -9.39
C VAL A 34 -7.35 13.74 -7.98
N SER A 35 -8.48 14.39 -7.66
CA SER A 35 -8.80 14.79 -6.29
C SER A 35 -9.07 13.53 -5.45
N ARG A 36 -8.54 13.46 -4.25
CA ARG A 36 -8.65 12.32 -3.35
C ARG A 36 -8.86 12.82 -1.94
N ASP A 37 -9.80 12.21 -1.25
CA ASP A 37 -10.07 12.52 0.15
C ASP A 37 -8.98 11.97 1.07
N ILE A 38 -8.43 10.81 0.70
CA ILE A 38 -7.38 10.12 1.48
C ILE A 38 -6.26 9.66 0.55
N ASN A 39 -5.02 9.98 0.94
CA ASN A 39 -3.80 9.51 0.29
C ASN A 39 -3.04 8.55 1.20
N ILE A 40 -2.86 7.33 0.77
CA ILE A 40 -2.10 6.31 1.50
C ILE A 40 -0.79 6.04 0.74
N LEU A 41 0.34 6.26 1.41
CA LEU A 41 1.65 5.91 0.90
C LEU A 41 2.08 4.57 1.47
N LEU A 42 2.36 3.61 0.60
CA LEU A 42 2.94 2.32 1.00
C LEU A 42 4.46 2.36 0.83
N SER A 43 5.18 1.86 1.82
CA SER A 43 6.64 1.76 1.78
C SER A 43 7.08 0.46 2.43
N GLU A 44 7.99 -0.28 1.79
CA GLU A 44 8.50 -1.52 2.34
C GLU A 44 9.52 -1.24 3.44
N TYR A 45 9.45 -2.01 4.55
CA TYR A 45 10.36 -1.85 5.70
C TYR A 45 11.82 -2.05 5.33
N SER A 46 12.12 -3.06 4.52
CA SER A 46 13.49 -3.38 4.08
C SER A 46 14.09 -2.32 3.15
N ARG A 47 13.23 -1.56 2.46
CA ARG A 47 13.63 -0.53 1.50
C ARG A 47 12.71 0.68 1.61
N PRO A 48 12.81 1.46 2.68
CA PRO A 48 11.92 2.56 2.91
C PRO A 48 12.21 3.74 1.95
N PHE A 49 11.14 4.45 1.56
CA PHE A 49 11.22 5.54 0.59
C PHE A 49 12.24 6.63 0.94
N PHE A 50 12.50 6.87 2.22
CA PHE A 50 13.44 7.90 2.67
C PHE A 50 14.91 7.49 2.50
N SER A 51 15.21 6.21 2.27
CA SER A 51 16.57 5.70 2.04
C SER A 51 16.83 5.26 0.61
N ASP A 52 15.81 5.30 -0.26
CA ASP A 52 15.94 4.93 -1.67
C ASP A 52 16.12 6.19 -2.55
N LYS A 53 16.52 5.98 -3.80
CA LYS A 53 16.77 7.02 -4.80
C LYS A 53 15.74 6.95 -5.92
N VAL A 54 15.55 8.07 -6.61
CA VAL A 54 14.71 8.12 -7.80
C VAL A 54 15.37 7.37 -8.95
N MET A 55 14.56 6.72 -9.78
CA MET A 55 15.04 6.09 -11.02
C MET A 55 15.86 7.06 -11.86
N PRO A 56 16.96 6.59 -12.49
CA PRO A 56 17.42 5.20 -12.60
C PRO A 56 18.35 4.76 -11.45
N PHE A 57 18.64 5.60 -10.46
CA PHE A 57 19.60 5.32 -9.39
C PHE A 57 18.99 4.56 -8.20
N GLY A 58 17.69 4.36 -8.20
CA GLY A 58 16.90 3.59 -7.24
C GLY A 58 15.56 3.18 -7.84
N LEU A 59 14.56 2.86 -7.00
CA LEU A 59 13.24 2.42 -7.46
C LEU A 59 12.14 3.46 -7.27
N LEU A 60 12.44 4.62 -6.68
CA LEU A 60 11.44 5.64 -6.49
C LEU A 60 11.02 6.26 -7.82
N ARG A 61 9.70 6.45 -7.99
CA ARG A 61 9.12 7.14 -9.15
C ARG A 61 9.10 8.66 -8.98
N GLU A 62 9.26 9.14 -7.73
CA GLU A 62 9.35 10.55 -7.39
C GLU A 62 10.24 10.75 -6.16
N TYR A 63 10.61 11.99 -5.89
CA TYR A 63 11.44 12.32 -4.73
C TYR A 63 10.74 12.01 -3.40
N PRO A 64 11.50 11.65 -2.32
CA PRO A 64 10.95 11.34 -1.00
C PRO A 64 10.01 12.43 -0.43
N GLN A 65 10.22 13.69 -0.79
CA GLN A 65 9.36 14.81 -0.40
C GLN A 65 7.90 14.65 -0.87
N GLY A 66 7.65 13.80 -1.87
CA GLY A 66 6.31 13.42 -2.28
C GLY A 66 5.48 12.78 -1.16
N SER A 67 6.12 12.17 -0.16
CA SER A 67 5.48 11.60 1.02
C SER A 67 4.67 12.62 1.83
N LYS A 68 5.00 13.90 1.75
CA LYS A 68 4.28 14.98 2.46
C LYS A 68 2.80 15.14 2.01
N ARG A 69 2.42 14.53 0.90
CA ARG A 69 1.01 14.51 0.44
C ARG A 69 0.19 13.38 1.06
N ALA A 70 0.83 12.43 1.73
CA ALA A 70 0.13 11.32 2.36
C ALA A 70 -0.60 11.77 3.62
N ASP A 71 -1.80 11.24 3.84
CA ASP A 71 -2.50 11.30 5.12
C ASP A 71 -2.05 10.14 6.01
N TYR A 72 -1.82 8.99 5.37
CA TYR A 72 -1.35 7.76 6.02
C TYR A 72 -0.10 7.22 5.34
N ILE A 73 0.88 6.84 6.15
CA ILE A 73 2.08 6.13 5.68
C ILE A 73 2.03 4.73 6.28
N VAL A 74 2.01 3.70 5.44
CA VAL A 74 1.98 2.32 5.89
C VAL A 74 3.29 1.64 5.52
N ILE A 75 4.03 1.23 6.54
CA ILE A 75 5.26 0.46 6.38
C ILE A 75 4.88 -1.00 6.28
N THR A 76 5.06 -1.55 5.08
CA THR A 76 4.65 -2.91 4.73
C THR A 76 5.78 -3.92 4.94
N LYS A 77 5.43 -5.21 5.01
CA LYS A 77 6.37 -6.33 5.19
C LYS A 77 7.29 -6.12 6.38
N CYS A 78 6.78 -5.47 7.42
CA CYS A 78 7.55 -5.21 8.62
C CYS A 78 7.80 -6.52 9.37
N PRO A 79 9.03 -6.82 9.82
CA PRO A 79 9.26 -7.90 10.76
C PRO A 79 8.65 -7.56 12.13
N HIS A 80 8.68 -8.51 13.06
CA HIS A 80 8.32 -8.19 14.43
C HIS A 80 9.37 -7.28 15.03
N ILE A 81 8.97 -6.04 15.31
CA ILE A 81 9.81 -4.99 15.90
C ILE A 81 9.18 -4.49 17.18
N ASP A 82 10.02 -4.09 18.12
CA ASP A 82 9.59 -3.51 19.40
C ASP A 82 9.18 -2.03 19.26
N LEU A 83 8.62 -1.47 20.32
CA LEU A 83 8.15 -0.08 20.33
C LEU A 83 9.28 0.93 20.13
N GLN A 84 10.50 0.62 20.59
CA GLN A 84 11.64 1.53 20.41
C GLN A 84 12.07 1.57 18.96
N GLN A 85 12.18 0.42 18.32
CA GLN A 85 12.49 0.30 16.88
C GLN A 85 11.43 1.00 16.02
N GLN A 86 10.14 0.89 16.39
CA GLN A 86 9.08 1.64 15.70
C GLN A 86 9.28 3.16 15.83
N LYS A 87 9.56 3.66 17.04
CA LYS A 87 9.81 5.09 17.26
C LYS A 87 11.02 5.60 16.46
N ASP A 88 12.10 4.83 16.46
CA ASP A 88 13.32 5.18 15.71
C ASP A 88 13.05 5.22 14.20
N PHE A 89 12.25 4.28 13.71
CA PHE A 89 11.86 4.25 12.30
C PHE A 89 10.96 5.44 11.94
N VAL A 90 9.98 5.77 12.78
CA VAL A 90 9.11 6.95 12.60
C VAL A 90 9.93 8.24 12.63
N GLY A 91 10.93 8.33 13.54
CA GLY A 91 11.85 9.47 13.58
C GLY A 91 12.63 9.68 12.28
N ARG A 92 12.95 8.59 11.56
CA ARG A 92 13.60 8.67 10.23
C ARG A 92 12.64 9.06 9.10
N ILE A 93 11.35 8.71 9.21
CA ILE A 93 10.32 9.16 8.28
C ILE A 93 10.11 10.66 8.38
N ASP A 94 10.22 11.22 9.58
CA ASP A 94 9.94 12.63 9.91
C ASP A 94 8.55 13.06 9.40
N PRO A 95 7.46 12.39 9.85
CA PRO A 95 6.12 12.67 9.35
C PRO A 95 5.63 14.05 9.80
N LEU A 96 4.79 14.67 8.98
CA LEU A 96 4.09 15.90 9.35
C LEU A 96 3.11 15.61 10.50
N PRO A 97 2.74 16.64 11.32
CA PRO A 97 1.85 16.47 12.47
C PRO A 97 0.47 15.85 12.14
N ASN A 98 -0.02 16.03 10.93
CA ASN A 98 -1.28 15.48 10.46
C ASN A 98 -1.17 14.08 9.86
N GLN A 99 0.05 13.57 9.64
CA GLN A 99 0.28 12.25 9.06
C GLN A 99 0.28 11.17 10.14
N LYS A 100 -0.30 10.01 9.83
CA LYS A 100 -0.27 8.84 10.70
C LYS A 100 0.58 7.74 10.06
N VAL A 101 1.44 7.11 10.87
CA VAL A 101 2.32 6.01 10.43
C VAL A 101 1.82 4.70 11.02
N PHE A 102 1.71 3.68 10.18
CA PHE A 102 1.32 2.33 10.56
C PHE A 102 2.36 1.32 10.10
N PHE A 103 2.48 0.22 10.84
CA PHE A 103 3.32 -0.92 10.49
C PHE A 103 2.43 -2.13 10.21
N SER A 104 2.68 -2.83 9.12
CA SER A 104 1.97 -4.05 8.77
C SER A 104 2.96 -5.17 8.48
N HIS A 105 2.61 -6.37 8.88
CA HIS A 105 3.37 -7.59 8.64
C HIS A 105 2.53 -8.60 7.85
N ILE A 106 3.19 -9.53 7.20
CA ILE A 106 2.53 -10.59 6.45
C ILE A 106 2.31 -11.77 7.40
N CYS A 107 1.04 -12.17 7.55
CA CYS A 107 0.67 -13.41 8.22
C CYS A 107 0.20 -14.41 7.17
N TYR A 108 0.86 -15.54 7.10
CA TYR A 108 0.40 -16.65 6.27
C TYR A 108 -0.57 -17.52 7.09
N LYS A 109 -1.69 -17.88 6.48
CA LYS A 109 -2.63 -18.86 6.99
C LYS A 109 -2.41 -20.18 6.26
N ASP A 110 -2.94 -21.25 6.85
CA ASP A 110 -2.93 -22.54 6.18
C ASP A 110 -3.62 -22.44 4.82
N PRO A 111 -3.10 -23.08 3.78
CA PRO A 111 -3.70 -23.09 2.46
C PRO A 111 -5.07 -23.77 2.51
N TYR A 112 -6.01 -23.26 1.73
CA TYR A 112 -7.34 -23.84 1.60
C TYR A 112 -7.71 -23.95 0.12
N LEU A 113 -8.51 -24.95 -0.23
CA LEU A 113 -9.10 -25.04 -1.58
C LEU A 113 -10.21 -24.00 -1.76
N ALA A 114 -10.34 -23.50 -3.00
CA ALA A 114 -11.39 -22.56 -3.38
C ALA A 114 -12.82 -23.11 -3.14
N ASP A 115 -12.99 -24.42 -3.04
CA ASP A 115 -14.25 -25.12 -2.82
C ASP A 115 -14.69 -25.20 -1.35
N ASN A 116 -14.17 -24.36 -0.47
CA ASN A 116 -14.48 -24.33 0.98
C ASN A 116 -14.17 -25.64 1.76
N LYS A 117 -13.33 -26.51 1.26
CA LYS A 117 -12.83 -27.64 2.02
C LYS A 117 -11.48 -27.31 2.64
N ASN A 118 -11.43 -27.22 3.97
CA ASN A 118 -10.18 -27.12 4.70
C ASN A 118 -9.30 -28.33 4.35
N ILE A 119 -8.22 -28.10 3.61
CA ILE A 119 -7.22 -29.12 3.41
C ILE A 119 -6.11 -28.87 4.42
N THR A 120 -6.07 -29.70 5.44
CA THR A 120 -4.85 -30.00 6.18
C THR A 120 -3.99 -30.92 5.31
N THR A 121 -3.43 -30.38 4.23
CA THR A 121 -2.49 -31.13 3.40
C THR A 121 -1.10 -30.71 3.83
N ASP A 122 -0.32 -31.69 4.26
CA ASP A 122 1.10 -31.48 4.53
C ASP A 122 1.80 -31.14 3.21
N LEU A 123 2.03 -29.83 3.00
CA LEU A 123 2.66 -29.28 1.79
C LEU A 123 4.04 -29.83 1.49
N LYS A 124 4.62 -30.62 2.43
CA LYS A 124 5.90 -31.30 2.23
C LYS A 124 5.84 -32.48 1.26
N THR A 125 4.65 -32.92 0.87
CA THR A 125 4.45 -34.11 0.01
C THR A 125 3.97 -33.79 -1.41
N HIS A 126 3.73 -32.50 -1.75
CA HIS A 126 3.30 -32.11 -3.08
C HIS A 126 4.29 -31.14 -3.71
N GLU A 127 4.77 -31.48 -4.90
CA GLU A 127 5.48 -30.53 -5.76
C GLU A 127 4.51 -29.43 -6.17
N VAL A 128 4.83 -28.21 -5.78
CA VAL A 128 4.10 -27.02 -6.27
C VAL A 128 4.75 -26.64 -7.59
N ILE A 129 4.03 -26.82 -8.68
CA ILE A 129 4.41 -26.37 -10.02
C ILE A 129 4.19 -24.86 -10.12
#